data_4420a23285b1166215dca88c63392104
#
_entry.id   4420a23285b1166215dca88c63392104
#
_cell.length_a   1.000
_cell.length_b   1.000
_cell.length_c   1.000
_cell.angle_alpha   90.00
_cell.angle_beta   90.00
_cell.angle_gamma   90.00
#
_symmetry.space_group_name_H-M   'P 1'
#
loop_
_entity.id
_entity.type
_entity.pdbx_description
1 polymer ?
#
loop_
_entity_poly.entity_id
_entity_poly.type
_entity_poly.pdbx_seq_one_letter_code
_entity_poly.pdbx_strand_id
1 'polypeptide(L)'
;MKQFTRAVVSAALCAALSLACTLPAYAAEGEMREVNEDISVSADYDWTRFANDHLTLNVYNWGLYISDGSDDSVNVISAFEDLTGIKVNYTTFDSNESLYAKLKSGAANYDVIIPSDYMVAKMISEGMLMPLDYSNIPNFQNIDEEYRNGD
;
A
#
# COMPACT_ATOMS: atom_id res chain seq x y z
N MET A 1 -9.53 60.37 -54.96
CA MET A 1 -9.94 60.86 -53.63
C MET A 1 -10.28 59.64 -52.77
N LYS A 2 -9.47 59.41 -51.76
CA LYS A 2 -9.47 58.16 -50.99
C LYS A 2 -10.31 58.32 -49.74
N GLN A 3 -11.33 57.50 -49.60
CA GLN A 3 -12.14 57.43 -48.37
C GLN A 3 -11.43 56.48 -47.36
N PHE A 4 -11.21 56.99 -46.17
CA PHE A 4 -10.76 56.20 -45.03
C PHE A 4 -11.99 55.74 -44.23
N THR A 5 -12.21 54.45 -44.23
CA THR A 5 -13.23 53.79 -43.38
C THR A 5 -12.62 53.54 -42.03
N ARG A 6 -13.14 54.15 -41.00
CA ARG A 6 -12.81 53.90 -39.58
C ARG A 6 -13.55 52.66 -39.11
N ALA A 7 -12.82 51.60 -38.80
CA ALA A 7 -13.39 50.46 -38.09
C ALA A 7 -13.46 50.77 -36.58
N VAL A 8 -14.65 50.71 -36.02
CA VAL A 8 -14.87 50.80 -34.59
C VAL A 8 -14.71 49.39 -34.03
N VAL A 9 -13.68 49.19 -33.24
CA VAL A 9 -13.50 47.93 -32.49
C VAL A 9 -14.26 48.05 -31.18
N SER A 10 -15.37 47.32 -31.08
CA SER A 10 -16.15 47.21 -29.87
C SER A 10 -15.51 46.12 -29.00
N ALA A 11 -14.86 46.52 -27.91
CA ALA A 11 -14.34 45.61 -26.92
C ALA A 11 -15.50 45.16 -26.01
N ALA A 12 -16.02 43.98 -26.24
CA ALA A 12 -16.92 43.31 -25.30
C ALA A 12 -16.11 42.70 -24.15
N LEU A 13 -16.22 43.29 -22.96
CA LEU A 13 -15.61 42.80 -21.74
C LEU A 13 -16.45 41.62 -21.23
N CYS A 14 -16.09 40.40 -21.60
CA CYS A 14 -16.61 39.19 -20.99
C CYS A 14 -15.96 38.98 -19.62
N ALA A 15 -16.63 39.39 -18.55
CA ALA A 15 -16.30 38.97 -17.20
C ALA A 15 -16.62 37.47 -17.04
N ALA A 16 -15.66 36.61 -17.26
CA ALA A 16 -15.77 35.21 -16.88
C ALA A 16 -15.61 35.10 -15.35
N LEU A 17 -16.75 34.91 -14.65
CA LEU A 17 -16.71 34.39 -13.28
C LEU A 17 -16.13 32.98 -13.33
N SER A 18 -14.86 32.83 -13.06
CA SER A 18 -14.25 31.56 -12.75
C SER A 18 -14.70 31.14 -11.36
N LEU A 19 -15.75 30.31 -11.30
CA LEU A 19 -16.12 29.57 -10.12
C LEU A 19 -14.98 28.55 -9.90
N ALA A 20 -14.03 28.90 -9.02
CA ALA A 20 -13.00 27.97 -8.58
C ALA A 20 -13.71 26.88 -7.76
N CYS A 21 -14.11 25.81 -8.44
CA CYS A 21 -14.36 24.54 -7.76
C CYS A 21 -13.01 24.11 -7.17
N THR A 22 -12.83 24.32 -5.86
CA THR A 22 -11.77 23.64 -5.12
C THR A 22 -12.14 22.16 -5.07
N LEU A 23 -11.72 21.42 -6.09
CA LEU A 23 -11.63 19.98 -5.98
C LEU A 23 -10.72 19.70 -4.79
N PRO A 24 -11.06 18.76 -3.89
CA PRO A 24 -10.10 18.34 -2.88
C PRO A 24 -8.82 17.97 -3.63
N ALA A 25 -7.70 18.54 -3.20
CA ALA A 25 -6.40 18.17 -3.72
C ALA A 25 -6.23 16.66 -3.46
N TYR A 26 -6.48 15.85 -4.48
CA TYR A 26 -5.89 14.52 -4.52
C TYR A 26 -4.40 14.76 -4.33
N ALA A 27 -3.82 14.14 -3.29
CA ALA A 27 -2.38 14.13 -3.13
C ALA A 27 -1.79 13.77 -4.48
N ALA A 28 -0.86 14.58 -4.97
CA ALA A 28 -0.19 14.30 -6.24
C ALA A 28 0.33 12.86 -6.14
N GLU A 29 -0.22 11.97 -6.96
CA GLU A 29 0.33 10.62 -7.10
C GLU A 29 1.78 10.81 -7.50
N GLY A 30 2.71 10.36 -6.64
CA GLY A 30 4.14 10.36 -6.96
C GLY A 30 4.38 9.56 -8.24
N GLU A 31 5.52 9.76 -8.88
CA GLU A 31 5.89 8.98 -10.06
C GLU A 31 5.83 7.48 -9.72
N MET A 32 5.15 6.69 -10.56
CA MET A 32 5.00 5.25 -10.40
C MET A 32 5.95 4.52 -11.32
N ARG A 33 6.56 3.46 -10.81
CA ARG A 33 7.39 2.52 -11.57
C ARG A 33 6.62 1.23 -11.77
N GLU A 34 6.43 0.83 -13.01
CA GLU A 34 5.87 -0.47 -13.36
C GLU A 34 6.85 -1.60 -12.97
N VAL A 35 6.37 -2.58 -12.23
CA VAL A 35 7.10 -3.80 -11.87
C VAL A 35 6.77 -4.90 -12.88
N ASN A 36 5.50 -5.06 -13.20
CA ASN A 36 4.97 -5.91 -14.26
C ASN A 36 3.64 -5.32 -14.75
N GLU A 37 2.91 -6.03 -15.63
CA GLU A 37 1.64 -5.55 -16.21
C GLU A 37 0.54 -5.25 -15.19
N ASP A 38 0.61 -5.84 -13.98
CA ASP A 38 -0.43 -5.74 -12.94
C ASP A 38 0.03 -4.93 -11.73
N ILE A 39 1.34 -4.71 -11.56
CA ILE A 39 1.90 -4.09 -10.35
C ILE A 39 2.73 -2.86 -10.68
N SER A 40 2.35 -1.75 -10.09
CA SER A 40 3.14 -0.52 -10.06
C SER A 40 3.43 -0.10 -8.62
N VAL A 41 4.61 0.46 -8.40
CA VAL A 41 5.08 0.91 -7.08
C VAL A 41 5.60 2.34 -7.17
N SER A 42 5.70 3.04 -6.04
CA SER A 42 6.31 4.37 -6.01
C SER A 42 7.73 4.34 -6.56
N ALA A 43 8.04 5.23 -7.51
CA ALA A 43 9.37 5.39 -8.07
C ALA A 43 10.33 6.11 -7.10
N ASP A 44 9.80 6.87 -6.14
CA ASP A 44 10.58 7.65 -5.19
C ASP A 44 11.15 6.83 -4.03
N TYR A 45 10.77 5.54 -3.94
CA TYR A 45 11.25 4.66 -2.88
C TYR A 45 12.32 3.71 -3.39
N ASP A 46 13.40 3.56 -2.63
CA ASP A 46 14.44 2.57 -2.94
C ASP A 46 14.01 1.18 -2.45
N TRP A 47 13.36 0.45 -3.34
CA TRP A 47 12.89 -0.91 -3.10
C TRP A 47 14.03 -1.93 -2.97
N THR A 48 15.22 -1.60 -3.47
CA THR A 48 16.38 -2.49 -3.51
C THR A 48 17.35 -2.29 -2.35
N ARG A 49 17.03 -1.38 -1.42
CA ARG A 49 17.93 -0.99 -0.31
C ARG A 49 18.46 -2.16 0.53
N PHE A 50 17.76 -3.28 0.54
CA PHE A 50 18.14 -4.49 1.27
C PHE A 50 18.56 -5.67 0.37
N ALA A 51 18.63 -5.48 -0.95
CA ALA A 51 18.86 -6.57 -1.91
C ALA A 51 20.18 -7.35 -1.68
N ASN A 52 21.20 -6.68 -1.13
CA ASN A 52 22.50 -7.28 -0.85
C ASN A 52 22.61 -7.88 0.56
N ASP A 53 21.59 -7.75 1.40
CA ASP A 53 21.65 -8.21 2.79
C ASP A 53 21.21 -9.67 2.94
N HIS A 54 20.76 -10.30 1.85
CA HIS A 54 20.32 -11.70 1.79
C HIS A 54 19.28 -12.04 2.87
N LEU A 55 18.34 -11.11 3.10
CA LEU A 55 17.30 -11.26 4.11
C LEU A 55 16.26 -12.29 3.69
N THR A 56 15.69 -12.93 4.70
CA THR A 56 14.51 -13.79 4.54
C THR A 56 13.44 -13.33 5.50
N LEU A 57 12.23 -13.08 4.98
CA LEU A 57 11.06 -12.70 5.73
C LEU A 57 10.14 -13.90 5.93
N ASN A 58 9.85 -14.25 7.18
CA ASN A 58 8.94 -15.34 7.52
C ASN A 58 7.53 -14.79 7.76
N VAL A 59 6.60 -15.14 6.88
CA VAL A 59 5.22 -14.63 6.90
C VAL A 59 4.24 -15.75 7.22
N TYR A 60 3.28 -15.50 8.11
CA TYR A 60 2.25 -16.44 8.50
C TYR A 60 0.87 -15.80 8.35
N ASN A 61 0.10 -16.27 7.39
CA ASN A 61 -1.14 -15.64 6.96
C ASN A 61 -2.26 -16.67 6.73
N TRP A 62 -3.46 -16.18 6.47
CA TRP A 62 -4.59 -17.00 6.00
C TRP A 62 -4.33 -17.51 4.57
N GLY A 63 -4.85 -18.70 4.27
CA GLY A 63 -4.56 -19.40 3.01
C GLY A 63 -5.00 -18.70 1.74
N LEU A 64 -5.98 -17.80 1.79
CA LEU A 64 -6.56 -17.15 0.61
C LEU A 64 -6.46 -15.62 0.64
N TYR A 65 -5.53 -15.06 1.39
CA TYR A 65 -5.41 -13.60 1.54
C TYR A 65 -4.51 -12.93 0.53
N ILE A 66 -3.63 -13.66 -0.11
CA ILE A 66 -2.69 -13.13 -1.11
C ILE A 66 -2.77 -13.96 -2.37
N SER A 67 -2.78 -13.31 -3.52
CA SER A 67 -2.69 -13.96 -4.84
C SER A 67 -1.36 -14.68 -4.99
N ASP A 68 -1.39 -15.92 -5.44
CA ASP A 68 -0.23 -16.81 -5.56
C ASP A 68 0.17 -17.13 -7.01
N GLY A 69 -0.49 -16.52 -7.98
CA GLY A 69 -0.29 -16.76 -9.41
C GLY A 69 -1.18 -17.85 -9.99
N SER A 70 -2.10 -18.44 -9.21
CA SER A 70 -3.12 -19.35 -9.74
C SER A 70 -4.24 -18.58 -10.42
N ASP A 71 -4.98 -19.27 -11.32
CA ASP A 71 -6.16 -18.73 -12.01
C ASP A 71 -5.91 -17.36 -12.71
N ASP A 72 -4.76 -17.22 -13.37
CA ASP A 72 -4.32 -15.99 -14.04
C ASP A 72 -4.14 -14.78 -13.08
N SER A 73 -4.01 -15.03 -11.79
CA SER A 73 -3.73 -13.99 -10.81
C SER A 73 -2.23 -13.67 -10.72
N VAL A 74 -1.92 -12.51 -10.15
CA VAL A 74 -0.52 -12.10 -9.89
C VAL A 74 0.07 -12.91 -8.75
N ASN A 75 1.29 -13.44 -8.90
CA ASN A 75 2.04 -13.96 -7.77
C ASN A 75 2.70 -12.80 -7.00
N VAL A 76 2.02 -12.32 -5.96
CA VAL A 76 2.45 -11.15 -5.17
C VAL A 76 3.77 -11.42 -4.43
N ILE A 77 3.97 -12.65 -3.93
CA ILE A 77 5.21 -13.01 -3.22
C ILE A 77 6.40 -12.98 -4.19
N SER A 78 6.26 -13.59 -5.36
CA SER A 78 7.32 -13.57 -6.38
C SER A 78 7.66 -12.15 -6.81
N ALA A 79 6.63 -11.33 -7.07
CA ALA A 79 6.83 -9.92 -7.45
C ALA A 79 7.55 -9.11 -6.36
N PHE A 80 7.24 -9.36 -5.09
CA PHE A 80 7.94 -8.73 -3.97
C PHE A 80 9.41 -9.17 -3.90
N GLU A 81 9.69 -10.47 -4.03
CA GLU A 81 11.05 -11.00 -4.03
C GLU A 81 11.89 -10.43 -5.18
N ASP A 82 11.32 -10.37 -6.39
CA ASP A 82 11.98 -9.83 -7.58
C ASP A 82 12.25 -8.33 -7.45
N LEU A 83 11.31 -7.59 -6.86
CA LEU A 83 11.43 -6.15 -6.64
C LEU A 83 12.47 -5.79 -5.60
N THR A 84 12.52 -6.54 -4.48
CA THR A 84 13.28 -6.15 -3.28
C THR A 84 14.57 -6.94 -3.06
N GLY A 85 14.68 -8.14 -3.64
CA GLY A 85 15.75 -9.09 -3.35
C GLY A 85 15.61 -9.80 -2.01
N ILE A 86 14.53 -9.55 -1.26
CA ILE A 86 14.23 -10.19 0.03
C ILE A 86 13.49 -11.50 -0.24
N LYS A 87 13.95 -12.61 0.32
CA LYS A 87 13.25 -13.90 0.22
C LYS A 87 12.08 -13.96 1.19
N VAL A 88 10.99 -14.63 0.79
CA VAL A 88 9.80 -14.78 1.63
C VAL A 88 9.49 -16.27 1.87
N ASN A 89 9.56 -16.69 3.12
CA ASN A 89 9.00 -17.95 3.56
C ASN A 89 7.53 -17.73 3.94
N TYR A 90 6.64 -17.91 2.96
CA TYR A 90 5.21 -17.75 3.17
C TYR A 90 4.58 -19.04 3.62
N THR A 91 3.92 -19.02 4.78
CA THR A 91 3.18 -20.17 5.32
C THR A 91 1.78 -19.74 5.71
N THR A 92 0.85 -20.70 5.76
CA THR A 92 -0.56 -20.42 6.04
C THR A 92 -1.04 -21.13 7.28
N PHE A 93 -2.11 -20.61 7.89
CA PHE A 93 -2.83 -21.22 9.00
C PHE A 93 -4.33 -21.27 8.70
N ASP A 94 -5.03 -22.18 9.39
CA ASP A 94 -6.44 -22.42 9.19
C ASP A 94 -7.32 -21.79 10.28
N SER A 95 -6.73 -21.44 11.44
CA SER A 95 -7.45 -20.79 12.54
C SER A 95 -6.51 -19.92 13.37
N ASN A 96 -7.08 -18.88 14.01
CA ASN A 96 -6.35 -18.03 14.95
C ASN A 96 -5.79 -18.83 16.13
N GLU A 97 -6.51 -19.86 16.58
CA GLU A 97 -6.12 -20.72 17.70
C GLU A 97 -4.89 -21.56 17.34
N SER A 98 -4.82 -22.10 16.11
CA SER A 98 -3.66 -22.84 15.64
C SER A 98 -2.42 -21.95 15.47
N LEU A 99 -2.62 -20.74 14.93
CA LEU A 99 -1.58 -19.71 14.86
C LEU A 99 -1.06 -19.38 16.26
N TYR A 100 -1.96 -19.03 17.18
CA TYR A 100 -1.60 -18.67 18.55
C TYR A 100 -0.87 -19.80 19.28
N ALA A 101 -1.36 -21.03 19.20
CA ALA A 101 -0.74 -22.18 19.85
C ALA A 101 0.69 -22.42 19.33
N LYS A 102 0.91 -22.29 18.01
CA LYS A 102 2.19 -22.44 17.38
C LYS A 102 3.20 -21.39 17.85
N LEU A 103 2.80 -20.12 17.90
CA LEU A 103 3.64 -19.04 18.39
C LEU A 103 3.92 -19.16 19.88
N LYS A 104 2.90 -19.49 20.69
CA LYS A 104 3.01 -19.64 22.14
C LYS A 104 3.95 -20.76 22.54
N SER A 105 4.04 -21.83 21.74
CA SER A 105 4.94 -22.95 21.99
C SER A 105 6.41 -22.63 21.72
N GLY A 106 6.71 -21.50 21.04
CA GLY A 106 8.07 -21.16 20.59
C GLY A 106 8.60 -22.07 19.47
N ALA A 107 7.72 -22.89 18.87
CA ALA A 107 8.12 -23.84 17.82
C ALA A 107 8.48 -23.18 16.49
N ALA A 108 8.12 -21.93 16.30
CA ALA A 108 8.42 -21.17 15.09
C ALA A 108 8.52 -19.66 15.39
N ASN A 109 9.37 -18.99 14.66
CA ASN A 109 9.51 -17.54 14.67
C ASN A 109 9.00 -17.01 13.34
N TYR A 110 8.17 -15.99 13.40
CA TYR A 110 7.67 -15.26 12.25
C TYR A 110 7.96 -13.77 12.41
N ASP A 111 8.26 -13.11 11.29
CA ASP A 111 8.51 -11.69 11.25
C ASP A 111 7.20 -10.91 11.08
N VAL A 112 6.26 -11.49 10.31
CA VAL A 112 4.93 -10.91 10.05
C VAL A 112 3.87 -11.99 10.21
N ILE A 113 2.81 -11.65 10.96
CA ILE A 113 1.61 -12.49 11.12
C ILE A 113 0.36 -11.65 10.84
N ILE A 114 -0.67 -12.26 10.27
CA ILE A 114 -1.92 -11.57 9.90
C ILE A 114 -3.11 -12.27 10.56
N PRO A 115 -3.30 -12.17 11.88
CA PRO A 115 -4.46 -12.74 12.59
C PRO A 115 -5.68 -11.82 12.54
N SER A 116 -6.81 -12.32 13.01
CA SER A 116 -7.99 -11.47 13.24
C SER A 116 -7.79 -10.55 14.45
N ASP A 117 -8.56 -9.45 14.50
CA ASP A 117 -8.50 -8.39 15.49
C ASP A 117 -8.52 -8.89 16.95
N TYR A 118 -9.48 -9.75 17.32
CA TYR A 118 -9.57 -10.30 18.67
C TYR A 118 -8.31 -11.07 19.10
N MET A 119 -7.65 -11.73 18.12
CA MET A 119 -6.40 -12.46 18.38
C MET A 119 -5.24 -11.50 18.50
N VAL A 120 -5.22 -10.42 17.71
CA VAL A 120 -4.26 -9.31 17.86
C VAL A 120 -4.36 -8.72 19.25
N ALA A 121 -5.57 -8.39 19.72
CA ALA A 121 -5.80 -7.84 21.06
C ALA A 121 -5.29 -8.78 22.17
N LYS A 122 -5.57 -10.09 22.04
CA LYS A 122 -5.06 -11.11 22.94
C LYS A 122 -3.54 -11.14 22.97
N MET A 123 -2.89 -11.17 21.80
CA MET A 123 -1.44 -11.28 21.70
C MET A 123 -0.74 -9.99 22.18
N ILE A 124 -1.33 -8.82 22.00
CA ILE A 124 -0.87 -7.56 22.60
C ILE A 124 -0.88 -7.65 24.11
N SER A 125 -1.99 -8.12 24.70
CA SER A 125 -2.13 -8.25 26.15
C SER A 125 -1.11 -9.20 26.78
N GLU A 126 -0.57 -10.13 25.99
CA GLU A 126 0.44 -11.10 26.39
C GLU A 126 1.89 -10.68 26.02
N GLY A 127 2.06 -9.50 25.43
CA GLY A 127 3.38 -8.98 25.04
C GLY A 127 4.04 -9.77 23.91
N MET A 128 3.26 -10.39 23.03
CA MET A 128 3.75 -11.24 21.93
C MET A 128 4.02 -10.47 20.64
N LEU A 129 3.58 -9.22 20.53
CA LEU A 129 3.68 -8.41 19.33
C LEU A 129 4.54 -7.18 19.57
N MET A 130 5.22 -6.73 18.53
CA MET A 130 5.92 -5.46 18.50
C MET A 130 5.01 -4.35 17.95
N PRO A 131 5.08 -3.12 18.48
CA PRO A 131 4.40 -1.98 17.89
C PRO A 131 4.86 -1.74 16.44
N LEU A 132 3.92 -1.38 15.58
CA LEU A 132 4.24 -0.94 14.22
C LEU A 132 4.71 0.52 14.23
N ASP A 133 5.75 0.80 13.45
CA ASP A 133 6.15 2.18 13.16
C ASP A 133 5.43 2.65 11.88
N TYR A 134 4.34 3.38 12.06
CA TYR A 134 3.51 3.87 10.95
C TYR A 134 4.24 4.87 10.03
N SER A 135 5.36 5.44 10.43
CA SER A 135 6.18 6.27 9.55
C SER A 135 6.76 5.46 8.38
N ASN A 136 6.90 4.15 8.56
CA ASN A 136 7.34 3.20 7.54
C ASN A 136 6.18 2.59 6.72
N ILE A 137 4.92 2.97 7.02
CA ILE A 137 3.72 2.42 6.38
C ILE A 137 2.88 3.57 5.81
N PRO A 138 3.37 4.30 4.78
CA PRO A 138 2.68 5.49 4.26
C PRO A 138 1.28 5.19 3.73
N ASN A 139 1.07 3.98 3.19
CA ASN A 139 -0.23 3.56 2.69
C ASN A 139 -1.30 3.33 3.78
N PHE A 140 -0.92 3.37 5.06
CA PHE A 140 -1.89 3.33 6.16
C PHE A 140 -2.94 4.45 6.06
N GLN A 141 -2.56 5.60 5.50
CA GLN A 141 -3.48 6.72 5.24
C GLN A 141 -4.61 6.39 4.25
N ASN A 142 -4.46 5.35 3.42
CA ASN A 142 -5.45 4.92 2.43
C ASN A 142 -6.55 4.02 3.04
N ILE A 143 -6.39 3.62 4.31
CA ILE A 143 -7.41 2.88 5.05
C ILE A 143 -8.43 3.89 5.60
N ASP A 144 -9.72 3.60 5.46
CA ASP A 144 -10.77 4.46 6.03
C ASP A 144 -10.61 4.61 7.54
N GLU A 145 -10.95 5.79 8.05
CA GLU A 145 -10.72 6.15 9.46
C GLU A 145 -11.42 5.20 10.44
N GLU A 146 -12.60 4.70 10.07
CA GLU A 146 -13.35 3.73 10.88
C GLU A 146 -12.61 2.40 11.10
N TYR A 147 -11.67 2.03 10.20
CA TYR A 147 -10.88 0.81 10.29
C TYR A 147 -9.46 1.03 10.81
N ARG A 148 -9.05 2.29 11.01
CA ARG A 148 -7.69 2.59 11.53
C ARG A 148 -7.58 2.45 13.02
N ASN A 149 -8.69 2.64 13.72
CA ASN A 149 -8.77 2.58 15.16
C ASN A 149 -9.61 1.35 15.52
N GLY A 150 -8.99 0.17 15.46
CA GLY A 150 -9.58 -1.04 16.03
C GLY A 150 -9.78 -0.83 17.53
N ASP A 151 -10.99 -1.14 18.04
CA ASP A 151 -11.34 -1.05 19.45
C ASP A 151 -10.49 -1.97 20.33
#